data_9dd30391b2485309c1e896b87ddaef67
#
_entry.id   9dd30391b2485309c1e896b87ddaef67
#
_cell.length_a   1.000
_cell.length_b   1.000
_cell.length_c   1.000
_cell.angle_alpha   90.00
_cell.angle_beta   90.00
_cell.angle_gamma   90.00
#
_symmetry.space_group_name_H-M   'P 1'
#
loop_
_entity.id
_entity.type
_entity.pdbx_description
1 polymer ?
#
loop_
_entity_poly.entity_id
_entity_poly.type
_entity_poly.pdbx_seq_one_letter_code
_entity_poly.pdbx_strand_id
1 'polypeptide(L)'
;MIVDGPAGRTLGASLVWAIRRRARSLDVVAEHGGGQLARRAAGFEFPIRVWFPENRALLPVVAEAAPPIYAADPDHLDLLRLINAGGATPLVERGVVTGDVRGLEVCRVVDEPTVGQFAELNDVPTDLISQPAEGVCLEVGVGANDREASQLIHGHLPKVAVLADVVASVTAHRSMDAPQHPLNRMAPERFLRWRAQQNPGILGLASLVPVDPPVPRQSVKHVEPCVARGVDADGQFVAVVFSCGVDLDLTPFVADVALSLPNEVKRVLIAAPERDLVAATQDLAGLLDRPVEMAGL
;
A
#
# COMPACT_ATOMS: atom_id res chain seq x y z
N MET A 1 22.20 -14.17 -9.77
CA MET A 1 21.00 -14.96 -9.43
C MET A 1 19.93 -14.64 -10.46
N ILE A 2 19.26 -15.66 -11.01
CA ILE A 2 18.13 -15.47 -11.93
C ILE A 2 16.89 -15.34 -11.07
N VAL A 3 16.09 -14.32 -11.33
CA VAL A 3 14.86 -14.04 -10.60
C VAL A 3 13.68 -14.33 -11.52
N ASP A 4 12.90 -15.35 -11.14
CA ASP A 4 11.65 -15.72 -11.79
C ASP A 4 10.51 -15.37 -10.80
N GLY A 5 9.72 -14.35 -11.13
CA GLY A 5 8.65 -13.86 -10.28
C GLY A 5 8.34 -12.37 -10.46
N PRO A 6 7.31 -11.84 -9.78
CA PRO A 6 7.01 -10.41 -9.85
C PRO A 6 8.20 -9.59 -9.35
N ALA A 7 8.72 -8.74 -10.23
CA ALA A 7 9.96 -7.98 -10.04
C ALA A 7 10.05 -7.23 -8.70
N GLY A 8 8.91 -6.82 -8.14
CA GLY A 8 8.86 -6.11 -6.88
C GLY A 8 9.07 -6.96 -5.62
N ARG A 9 9.20 -8.29 -5.71
CA ARG A 9 9.22 -9.19 -4.54
C ARG A 9 10.38 -10.19 -4.51
N THR A 10 11.52 -9.81 -5.04
CA THR A 10 12.64 -10.75 -5.20
C THR A 10 13.97 -10.21 -4.72
N LEU A 11 14.11 -8.89 -4.59
CA LEU A 11 15.37 -8.27 -4.21
C LEU A 11 15.75 -8.59 -2.76
N GLY A 12 14.80 -8.55 -1.83
CA GLY A 12 15.04 -8.85 -0.42
C GLY A 12 15.53 -10.27 -0.20
N ALA A 13 14.88 -11.27 -0.82
CA ALA A 13 15.32 -12.66 -0.74
C ALA A 13 16.72 -12.85 -1.34
N SER A 14 17.02 -12.14 -2.43
CA SER A 14 18.33 -12.15 -3.08
C SER A 14 19.43 -11.59 -2.19
N LEU A 15 19.14 -10.50 -1.49
CA LEU A 15 20.05 -9.88 -0.53
C LEU A 15 20.31 -10.78 0.67
N VAL A 16 19.27 -11.39 1.27
CA VAL A 16 19.44 -12.36 2.36
C VAL A 16 20.32 -13.53 1.93
N TRP A 17 20.12 -14.04 0.72
CA TRP A 17 20.98 -15.09 0.16
C TRP A 17 22.43 -14.63 0.02
N ALA A 18 22.69 -13.41 -0.47
CA ALA A 18 24.01 -12.83 -0.62
C ALA A 18 24.72 -12.65 0.74
N ILE A 19 24.01 -12.09 1.74
CA ILE A 19 24.53 -11.91 3.11
C ILE A 19 24.95 -13.26 3.72
N ARG A 20 24.08 -14.26 3.65
CA ARG A 20 24.37 -15.61 4.20
C ARG A 20 25.60 -16.26 3.55
N ARG A 21 25.91 -15.89 2.31
CA ARG A 21 27.10 -16.36 1.59
C ARG A 21 28.30 -15.45 1.74
N ARG A 22 28.18 -14.36 2.52
CA ARG A 22 29.24 -13.37 2.69
C ARG A 22 29.71 -12.80 1.33
N ALA A 23 28.77 -12.65 0.38
CA ALA A 23 29.06 -12.05 -0.91
C ALA A 23 29.45 -10.57 -0.75
N ARG A 24 30.29 -10.07 -1.64
CA ARG A 24 30.72 -8.66 -1.65
C ARG A 24 29.88 -7.80 -2.60
N SER A 25 29.13 -8.43 -3.48
CA SER A 25 28.21 -7.80 -4.44
C SER A 25 27.16 -8.80 -4.89
N LEU A 26 26.09 -8.30 -5.49
CA LEU A 26 24.99 -9.09 -6.03
C LEU A 26 24.73 -8.68 -7.49
N ASP A 27 24.75 -9.64 -8.38
CA ASP A 27 24.27 -9.49 -9.75
C ASP A 27 22.92 -10.19 -9.87
N VAL A 28 21.88 -9.43 -10.21
CA VAL A 28 20.51 -9.92 -10.39
C VAL A 28 20.17 -9.92 -11.87
N VAL A 29 19.72 -11.04 -12.40
CA VAL A 29 19.23 -11.14 -13.79
C VAL A 29 17.72 -11.20 -13.73
N ALA A 30 17.04 -10.26 -14.38
CA ALA A 30 15.59 -10.13 -14.38
C ALA A 30 15.07 -9.96 -15.81
N GLU A 31 14.12 -10.81 -16.21
CA GLU A 31 13.43 -10.71 -17.50
C GLU A 31 12.34 -9.65 -17.50
N HIS A 32 11.80 -9.32 -16.33
CA HIS A 32 10.72 -8.32 -16.17
C HIS A 32 11.01 -7.42 -14.98
N GLY A 33 10.55 -6.16 -15.03
CA GLY A 33 10.64 -5.20 -13.92
C GLY A 33 12.07 -4.85 -13.47
N GLY A 34 13.04 -5.07 -14.32
CA GLY A 34 14.45 -4.77 -14.03
C GLY A 34 14.68 -3.31 -13.66
N GLY A 35 13.97 -2.37 -14.30
CA GLY A 35 14.08 -0.94 -14.01
C GLY A 35 13.66 -0.58 -12.57
N GLN A 36 12.58 -1.17 -12.06
CA GLN A 36 12.16 -1.03 -10.66
C GLN A 36 13.18 -1.66 -9.70
N LEU A 37 13.70 -2.86 -10.04
CA LEU A 37 14.74 -3.49 -9.23
C LEU A 37 16.01 -2.64 -9.17
N ALA A 38 16.44 -2.07 -10.31
CA ALA A 38 17.60 -1.18 -10.38
C ALA A 38 17.38 0.11 -9.57
N ARG A 39 16.16 0.68 -9.59
CA ARG A 39 15.81 1.84 -8.75
C ARG A 39 15.94 1.49 -7.27
N ARG A 40 15.33 0.40 -6.81
CA ARG A 40 15.41 -0.05 -5.41
C ARG A 40 16.83 -0.36 -4.99
N ALA A 41 17.61 -0.99 -5.88
CA ALA A 41 19.02 -1.30 -5.65
C ALA A 41 19.88 -0.06 -5.39
N ALA A 42 19.51 1.08 -5.99
CA ALA A 42 20.22 2.35 -5.79
C ALA A 42 20.13 2.91 -4.36
N GLY A 43 19.22 2.44 -3.53
CA GLY A 43 19.09 2.85 -2.12
C GLY A 43 19.87 1.97 -1.14
N PHE A 44 20.81 1.15 -1.62
CA PHE A 44 21.64 0.28 -0.80
C PHE A 44 23.13 0.64 -0.93
N GLU A 45 23.85 0.67 0.20
CA GLU A 45 25.32 0.75 0.17
C GLU A 45 25.97 -0.54 -0.38
N PHE A 46 25.27 -1.67 -0.24
CA PHE A 46 25.72 -2.96 -0.78
C PHE A 46 25.67 -2.93 -2.32
N PRO A 47 26.77 -3.28 -3.03
CA PRO A 47 26.82 -3.19 -4.48
C PRO A 47 25.86 -4.18 -5.14
N ILE A 48 24.83 -3.68 -5.81
CA ILE A 48 23.83 -4.46 -6.55
C ILE A 48 23.82 -3.99 -8.01
N ARG A 49 23.90 -4.94 -8.95
CA ARG A 49 23.74 -4.68 -10.36
C ARG A 49 22.59 -5.51 -10.92
N VAL A 50 21.78 -4.89 -11.76
CA VAL A 50 20.64 -5.55 -12.40
C VAL A 50 20.91 -5.70 -13.89
N TRP A 51 20.63 -6.87 -14.42
CA TRP A 51 20.90 -7.27 -15.79
C TRP A 51 19.64 -7.80 -16.47
N PHE A 52 19.47 -7.49 -17.72
CA PHE A 52 18.45 -8.05 -18.60
C PHE A 52 19.10 -9.05 -19.57
N PRO A 53 18.57 -10.29 -19.68
CA PRO A 53 19.11 -11.27 -20.61
C PRO A 53 18.56 -11.03 -22.02
N GLU A 54 19.44 -10.78 -22.99
CA GLU A 54 19.07 -10.63 -24.39
C GLU A 54 20.11 -11.33 -25.30
N ASN A 55 19.64 -12.14 -26.23
CA ASN A 55 20.47 -12.80 -27.26
C ASN A 55 21.76 -13.43 -26.70
N ARG A 56 21.70 -14.15 -25.58
CA ARG A 56 22.84 -14.76 -24.86
C ARG A 56 23.82 -13.75 -24.25
N ALA A 57 23.45 -12.48 -24.14
CA ALA A 57 24.22 -11.45 -23.46
C ALA A 57 23.45 -10.95 -22.24
N LEU A 58 24.16 -10.33 -21.30
CA LEU A 58 23.56 -9.62 -20.18
C LEU A 58 23.75 -8.12 -20.40
N LEU A 59 22.64 -7.41 -20.54
CA LEU A 59 22.63 -5.96 -20.70
C LEU A 59 22.40 -5.30 -19.34
N PRO A 60 23.16 -4.26 -18.94
CA PRO A 60 22.92 -3.55 -17.70
C PRO A 60 21.57 -2.83 -17.75
N VAL A 61 20.80 -2.96 -16.69
CA VAL A 61 19.50 -2.28 -16.56
C VAL A 61 19.69 -0.94 -15.86
N VAL A 62 19.14 0.11 -16.47
CA VAL A 62 19.08 1.45 -15.88
C VAL A 62 17.86 1.54 -14.97
N ALA A 63 18.01 2.22 -13.82
CA ALA A 63 16.89 2.48 -12.92
C ALA A 63 15.78 3.28 -13.63
N GLU A 64 14.56 2.79 -13.57
CA GLU A 64 13.39 3.53 -14.04
C GLU A 64 13.00 4.62 -13.03
N ALA A 65 12.39 5.70 -13.50
CA ALA A 65 11.81 6.69 -12.62
C ALA A 65 10.69 6.08 -11.75
N ALA A 66 10.49 6.63 -10.54
CA ALA A 66 9.33 6.27 -9.74
C ALA A 66 8.03 6.57 -10.53
N PRO A 67 6.99 5.73 -10.40
CA PRO A 67 5.70 6.01 -11.03
C PRO A 67 5.18 7.38 -10.61
N PRO A 68 4.68 8.21 -11.54
CA PRO A 68 4.20 9.55 -11.20
C PRO A 68 3.03 9.48 -10.22
N ILE A 69 2.98 10.47 -9.33
CA ILE A 69 1.82 10.69 -8.44
C ILE A 69 0.94 11.72 -9.14
N TYR A 70 -0.28 11.36 -9.46
CA TYR A 70 -1.26 12.25 -10.06
C TYR A 70 -2.07 12.92 -8.96
N ALA A 71 -2.48 14.18 -9.22
CA ALA A 71 -3.51 14.81 -8.39
C ALA A 71 -4.85 14.11 -8.61
N ALA A 72 -5.70 14.10 -7.60
CA ALA A 72 -7.07 13.63 -7.77
C ALA A 72 -7.86 14.59 -8.66
N ASP A 73 -8.77 14.03 -9.45
CA ASP A 73 -9.69 14.82 -10.27
C ASP A 73 -10.55 15.72 -9.36
N PRO A 74 -10.79 16.99 -9.71
CA PRO A 74 -11.66 17.88 -8.95
C PRO A 74 -13.07 17.29 -8.72
N ASP A 75 -13.65 16.63 -9.73
CA ASP A 75 -14.98 16.02 -9.63
C ASP A 75 -14.99 14.86 -8.63
N HIS A 76 -13.86 14.12 -8.50
CA HIS A 76 -13.67 13.10 -7.46
C HIS A 76 -13.57 13.72 -6.07
N LEU A 77 -12.90 14.87 -5.93
CA LEU A 77 -12.76 15.56 -4.64
C LEU A 77 -14.10 16.08 -4.11
N ASP A 78 -15.06 16.40 -4.95
CA ASP A 78 -16.40 16.82 -4.54
C ASP A 78 -17.13 15.75 -3.73
N LEU A 79 -16.81 14.46 -3.95
CA LEU A 79 -17.39 13.34 -3.20
C LEU A 79 -16.80 13.13 -1.80
N LEU A 80 -15.72 13.83 -1.41
CA LEU A 80 -15.17 13.74 -0.04
C LEU A 80 -16.21 14.06 1.03
N ARG A 81 -17.11 15.03 0.76
CA ARG A 81 -18.18 15.38 1.69
C ARG A 81 -19.18 14.24 1.87
N LEU A 82 -19.51 13.54 0.80
CA LEU A 82 -20.42 12.40 0.82
C LEU A 82 -19.80 11.22 1.56
N ILE A 83 -18.51 10.94 1.35
CA ILE A 83 -17.75 9.92 2.06
C ILE A 83 -17.77 10.19 3.58
N ASN A 84 -17.48 11.43 3.97
CA ASN A 84 -17.51 11.84 5.37
C ASN A 84 -18.92 11.77 5.98
N ALA A 85 -19.96 12.16 5.22
CA ALA A 85 -21.36 12.07 5.66
C ALA A 85 -21.80 10.61 5.89
N GLY A 86 -21.26 9.64 5.15
CA GLY A 86 -21.46 8.21 5.36
C GLY A 86 -20.64 7.63 6.51
N GLY A 87 -19.84 8.44 7.21
CA GLY A 87 -19.05 8.03 8.38
C GLY A 87 -17.71 7.38 8.08
N ALA A 88 -17.29 7.31 6.81
CA ALA A 88 -15.96 6.87 6.43
C ALA A 88 -14.96 8.04 6.51
N THR A 89 -13.70 7.75 6.78
CA THR A 89 -12.62 8.74 6.74
C THR A 89 -12.15 8.93 5.29
N PRO A 90 -12.32 10.12 4.69
CA PRO A 90 -11.84 10.36 3.34
C PRO A 90 -10.31 10.25 3.26
N LEU A 91 -9.83 9.61 2.19
CA LEU A 91 -8.42 9.46 1.89
C LEU A 91 -8.18 9.67 0.39
N VAL A 92 -7.15 10.44 0.07
CA VAL A 92 -6.64 10.56 -1.29
C VAL A 92 -5.26 9.93 -1.30
N GLU A 93 -5.08 8.90 -2.13
CA GLU A 93 -3.80 8.21 -2.28
C GLU A 93 -3.50 8.02 -3.76
N ARG A 94 -2.41 8.60 -4.25
CA ARG A 94 -1.98 8.60 -5.66
C ARG A 94 -3.08 9.05 -6.65
N GLY A 95 -3.85 10.06 -6.27
CA GLY A 95 -4.95 10.60 -7.08
C GLY A 95 -6.26 9.84 -6.96
N VAL A 96 -6.30 8.71 -6.27
CA VAL A 96 -7.53 7.95 -6.06
C VAL A 96 -8.21 8.40 -4.77
N VAL A 97 -9.48 8.77 -4.87
CA VAL A 97 -10.32 9.16 -3.73
C VAL A 97 -11.04 7.93 -3.17
N THR A 98 -10.85 7.68 -1.89
CA THR A 98 -11.44 6.53 -1.18
C THR A 98 -11.99 6.96 0.17
N GLY A 99 -12.81 6.11 0.77
CA GLY A 99 -13.20 6.22 2.17
C GLY A 99 -12.75 4.99 2.96
N ASP A 100 -12.13 5.26 4.10
CA ASP A 100 -11.54 4.24 4.97
C ASP A 100 -12.28 4.12 6.29
N VAL A 101 -12.39 2.89 6.81
CA VAL A 101 -12.76 2.60 8.19
C VAL A 101 -11.58 1.91 8.86
N ARG A 102 -10.91 2.60 9.78
CA ARG A 102 -9.73 2.06 10.48
C ARG A 102 -8.70 1.46 9.53
N GLY A 103 -8.41 2.18 8.43
CA GLY A 103 -7.47 1.76 7.40
C GLY A 103 -7.97 0.69 6.42
N LEU A 104 -9.24 0.33 6.44
CA LEU A 104 -9.86 -0.54 5.44
C LEU A 104 -10.69 0.30 4.48
N GLU A 105 -10.37 0.23 3.18
CA GLU A 105 -11.14 0.88 2.13
C GLU A 105 -12.55 0.27 2.06
N VAL A 106 -13.57 1.11 2.24
CA VAL A 106 -14.99 0.73 2.22
C VAL A 106 -15.77 1.39 1.08
N CYS A 107 -15.16 2.35 0.41
CA CYS A 107 -15.71 2.94 -0.81
C CYS A 107 -14.60 3.58 -1.64
N ARG A 108 -14.88 3.76 -2.94
CA ARG A 108 -13.97 4.37 -3.92
C ARG A 108 -14.75 5.22 -4.90
N VAL A 109 -14.17 6.36 -5.27
CA VAL A 109 -14.70 7.19 -6.37
C VAL A 109 -14.12 6.68 -7.68
N VAL A 110 -14.99 6.55 -8.69
CA VAL A 110 -14.65 6.09 -10.05
C VAL A 110 -15.37 6.93 -11.09
N ASP A 111 -14.83 7.01 -12.31
CA ASP A 111 -15.44 7.73 -13.42
C ASP A 111 -16.66 7.00 -13.99
N GLU A 112 -16.56 5.68 -14.03
CA GLU A 112 -17.64 4.79 -14.49
C GLU A 112 -17.76 3.61 -13.50
N PRO A 113 -19.00 3.24 -13.09
CA PRO A 113 -19.17 2.10 -12.19
C PRO A 113 -18.73 0.79 -12.88
N THR A 114 -17.97 0.01 -12.15
CA THR A 114 -17.54 -1.32 -12.58
C THR A 114 -18.76 -2.25 -12.55
N VAL A 115 -19.49 -2.34 -13.66
CA VAL A 115 -20.62 -3.26 -13.81
C VAL A 115 -20.29 -4.23 -14.93
N GLY A 116 -19.97 -5.46 -14.60
CA GLY A 116 -19.75 -6.41 -15.67
C GLY A 116 -19.26 -7.78 -15.22
N GLN A 117 -18.14 -7.87 -14.53
CA GLN A 117 -17.53 -9.18 -14.22
C GLN A 117 -18.36 -10.01 -13.23
N PHE A 118 -18.93 -9.41 -12.20
CA PHE A 118 -19.76 -10.15 -11.24
C PHE A 118 -21.08 -10.59 -11.86
N ALA A 119 -21.70 -9.75 -12.67
CA ALA A 119 -22.94 -10.05 -13.38
C ALA A 119 -22.77 -11.18 -14.38
N GLU A 120 -21.67 -11.17 -15.16
CA GLU A 120 -21.31 -12.24 -16.09
C GLU A 120 -20.99 -13.56 -15.37
N LEU A 121 -20.23 -13.51 -14.27
CA LEU A 121 -19.85 -14.71 -13.50
C LEU A 121 -21.01 -15.36 -12.75
N ASN A 122 -22.11 -14.62 -12.48
CA ASN A 122 -23.24 -15.11 -11.70
C ASN A 122 -24.56 -15.19 -12.52
N ASP A 123 -24.50 -15.09 -13.85
CA ASP A 123 -25.67 -15.15 -14.76
C ASP A 123 -26.82 -14.20 -14.32
N VAL A 124 -26.47 -13.00 -13.87
CA VAL A 124 -27.46 -12.01 -13.43
C VAL A 124 -28.19 -11.47 -14.66
N PRO A 125 -29.53 -11.60 -14.74
CA PRO A 125 -30.29 -11.08 -15.86
C PRO A 125 -30.07 -9.57 -16.04
N THR A 126 -29.83 -9.14 -17.28
CA THR A 126 -29.50 -7.74 -17.63
C THR A 126 -30.60 -6.75 -17.27
N ASP A 127 -31.84 -7.19 -17.18
CA ASP A 127 -33.00 -6.40 -16.76
C ASP A 127 -33.05 -6.10 -15.25
N LEU A 128 -32.29 -6.87 -14.45
CA LEU A 128 -32.12 -6.66 -13.01
C LEU A 128 -30.89 -5.80 -12.68
N ILE A 129 -30.04 -5.50 -13.66
CA ILE A 129 -28.87 -4.64 -13.48
C ILE A 129 -29.36 -3.20 -13.54
N SER A 130 -29.26 -2.49 -12.41
CA SER A 130 -29.47 -1.03 -12.38
C SER A 130 -28.49 -0.39 -13.37
N GLN A 131 -29.01 0.40 -14.32
CA GLN A 131 -28.14 1.10 -15.27
C GLN A 131 -27.15 1.94 -14.47
N PRO A 132 -25.84 1.86 -14.81
CA PRO A 132 -24.85 2.68 -14.16
C PRO A 132 -25.20 4.16 -14.34
N ALA A 133 -25.02 4.96 -13.28
CA ALA A 133 -25.09 6.40 -13.41
C ALA A 133 -23.97 6.86 -14.38
N GLU A 134 -24.29 7.68 -15.34
CA GLU A 134 -23.27 8.30 -16.18
C GLU A 134 -22.45 9.29 -15.32
N GLY A 135 -21.11 9.21 -15.44
CA GLY A 135 -20.19 10.12 -14.77
C GLY A 135 -19.65 9.61 -13.43
N VAL A 136 -18.99 10.51 -12.72
CA VAL A 136 -18.29 10.22 -11.44
C VAL A 136 -19.25 9.68 -10.40
N CYS A 137 -18.93 8.54 -9.83
CA CYS A 137 -19.77 7.89 -8.84
C CYS A 137 -18.95 7.31 -7.65
N LEU A 138 -19.67 7.08 -6.52
CA LEU A 138 -19.13 6.41 -5.36
C LEU A 138 -19.54 4.94 -5.39
N GLU A 139 -18.57 4.06 -5.56
CA GLU A 139 -18.73 2.62 -5.33
C GLU A 139 -18.54 2.29 -3.84
N VAL A 140 -19.49 1.56 -3.24
CA VAL A 140 -19.50 1.23 -1.81
C VAL A 140 -19.32 -0.27 -1.63
N GLY A 141 -18.36 -0.68 -0.79
CA GLY A 141 -18.05 -2.08 -0.47
C GLY A 141 -16.56 -2.31 -0.23
N VAL A 142 -16.22 -3.46 0.35
CA VAL A 142 -14.85 -3.86 0.69
C VAL A 142 -14.23 -4.68 -0.44
N GLY A 143 -13.41 -4.04 -1.25
CA GLY A 143 -12.79 -4.65 -2.43
C GLY A 143 -13.70 -4.62 -3.66
N ALA A 144 -13.14 -4.93 -4.84
CA ALA A 144 -13.83 -4.76 -6.12
C ALA A 144 -15.12 -5.57 -6.21
N ASN A 145 -15.07 -6.87 -5.93
CA ASN A 145 -16.24 -7.75 -6.04
C ASN A 145 -17.39 -7.36 -5.11
N ASP A 146 -17.07 -6.88 -3.90
CA ASP A 146 -18.10 -6.45 -2.93
C ASP A 146 -18.72 -5.12 -3.39
N ARG A 147 -17.92 -4.20 -3.94
CA ARG A 147 -18.42 -2.95 -4.51
C ARG A 147 -19.36 -3.21 -5.70
N GLU A 148 -18.99 -4.12 -6.58
CA GLU A 148 -19.79 -4.51 -7.73
C GLU A 148 -21.12 -5.15 -7.30
N ALA A 149 -21.07 -6.12 -6.36
CA ALA A 149 -22.27 -6.73 -5.78
C ALA A 149 -23.17 -5.69 -5.08
N SER A 150 -22.59 -4.79 -4.31
CA SER A 150 -23.30 -3.70 -3.64
C SER A 150 -23.98 -2.77 -4.65
N GLN A 151 -23.34 -2.45 -5.77
CA GLN A 151 -23.93 -1.63 -6.82
C GLN A 151 -25.13 -2.33 -7.47
N LEU A 152 -25.05 -3.63 -7.73
CA LEU A 152 -26.16 -4.41 -8.29
C LEU A 152 -27.37 -4.49 -7.34
N ILE A 153 -27.11 -4.74 -6.05
CA ILE A 153 -28.18 -4.98 -5.06
C ILE A 153 -28.75 -3.64 -4.53
N HIS A 154 -27.89 -2.66 -4.29
CA HIS A 154 -28.22 -1.42 -3.57
C HIS A 154 -28.06 -0.16 -4.43
N GLY A 155 -27.82 -0.30 -5.74
CA GLY A 155 -27.59 0.84 -6.64
C GLY A 155 -28.71 1.87 -6.68
N HIS A 156 -29.93 1.46 -6.37
CA HIS A 156 -31.12 2.29 -6.28
C HIS A 156 -31.27 3.09 -4.95
N LEU A 157 -30.44 2.77 -3.95
CA LEU A 157 -30.49 3.42 -2.63
C LEU A 157 -29.54 4.64 -2.58
N PRO A 158 -29.81 5.61 -1.68
CA PRO A 158 -28.90 6.72 -1.43
C PRO A 158 -27.51 6.22 -0.99
N LYS A 159 -26.47 6.60 -1.70
CA LYS A 159 -25.10 6.13 -1.44
C LYS A 159 -24.61 6.39 -0.01
N VAL A 160 -25.04 7.50 0.61
CA VAL A 160 -24.70 7.81 2.01
C VAL A 160 -25.28 6.75 2.96
N ALA A 161 -26.49 6.28 2.73
CA ALA A 161 -27.12 5.25 3.59
C ALA A 161 -26.41 3.90 3.42
N VAL A 162 -26.15 3.47 2.19
CA VAL A 162 -25.40 2.24 1.90
C VAL A 162 -24.00 2.29 2.52
N LEU A 163 -23.31 3.43 2.41
CA LEU A 163 -22.00 3.62 3.01
C LEU A 163 -22.07 3.55 4.54
N ALA A 164 -23.06 4.19 5.16
CA ALA A 164 -23.22 4.16 6.62
C ALA A 164 -23.42 2.73 7.16
N ASP A 165 -24.17 1.88 6.45
CA ASP A 165 -24.38 0.48 6.82
C ASP A 165 -23.07 -0.32 6.71
N VAL A 166 -22.28 -0.13 5.65
CA VAL A 166 -20.96 -0.77 5.47
C VAL A 166 -20.00 -0.28 6.56
N VAL A 167 -19.96 1.02 6.85
CA VAL A 167 -19.13 1.61 7.92
C VAL A 167 -19.48 1.00 9.27
N ALA A 168 -20.76 0.88 9.61
CA ALA A 168 -21.21 0.27 10.85
C ALA A 168 -20.77 -1.19 10.96
N SER A 169 -20.97 -1.97 9.90
CA SER A 169 -20.56 -3.37 9.82
C SER A 169 -19.05 -3.54 9.99
N VAL A 170 -18.24 -2.76 9.25
CA VAL A 170 -16.78 -2.82 9.34
C VAL A 170 -16.29 -2.39 10.72
N THR A 171 -16.87 -1.32 11.28
CA THR A 171 -16.49 -0.81 12.61
C THR A 171 -16.74 -1.84 13.71
N ALA A 172 -17.85 -2.59 13.64
CA ALA A 172 -18.18 -3.62 14.60
C ALA A 172 -17.18 -4.79 14.63
N HIS A 173 -16.57 -5.10 13.49
CA HIS A 173 -15.67 -6.25 13.34
C HIS A 173 -14.19 -5.89 13.30
N ARG A 174 -13.83 -4.65 12.98
CA ARG A 174 -12.44 -4.22 12.84
C ARG A 174 -11.94 -3.57 14.13
N SER A 175 -11.55 -4.40 15.11
CA SER A 175 -10.94 -3.95 16.35
C SER A 175 -9.82 -4.89 16.79
N MET A 176 -8.95 -4.43 17.71
CA MET A 176 -7.85 -5.23 18.25
C MET A 176 -8.32 -6.46 19.01
N ASP A 177 -9.44 -6.30 19.73
CA ASP A 177 -10.02 -7.31 20.62
C ASP A 177 -11.13 -8.11 19.92
N ALA A 178 -11.40 -7.82 18.64
CA ALA A 178 -12.44 -8.55 17.91
C ALA A 178 -12.01 -10.00 17.70
N PRO A 179 -12.95 -10.95 17.77
CA PRO A 179 -12.73 -12.32 17.37
C PRO A 179 -12.14 -12.38 15.95
N GLN A 180 -11.48 -13.48 15.61
CA GLN A 180 -10.89 -13.65 14.28
C GLN A 180 -11.96 -13.48 13.19
N HIS A 181 -12.02 -12.29 12.60
CA HIS A 181 -12.93 -11.94 11.52
C HIS A 181 -12.13 -11.68 10.23
N PRO A 182 -12.62 -12.07 9.04
CA PRO A 182 -11.92 -11.83 7.78
C PRO A 182 -11.53 -10.37 7.57
N LEU A 183 -12.37 -9.41 7.95
CA LEU A 183 -12.10 -7.96 7.85
C LEU A 183 -10.86 -7.52 8.64
N ASN A 184 -10.50 -8.22 9.72
CA ASN A 184 -9.29 -7.90 10.50
C ASN A 184 -8.01 -8.37 9.81
N ARG A 185 -8.10 -9.28 8.83
CA ARG A 185 -6.96 -9.78 8.06
C ARG A 185 -6.69 -8.95 6.80
N MET A 186 -7.63 -8.08 6.42
CA MET A 186 -7.49 -7.23 5.23
C MET A 186 -6.74 -5.95 5.59
N ALA A 187 -5.75 -5.59 4.78
CA ALA A 187 -4.92 -4.40 4.98
C ALA A 187 -4.46 -4.20 6.45
N PRO A 188 -3.78 -5.20 7.07
CA PRO A 188 -3.39 -5.11 8.48
C PRO A 188 -2.37 -3.99 8.73
N GLU A 189 -1.50 -3.69 7.77
CA GLU A 189 -0.54 -2.60 7.82
C GLU A 189 -1.22 -1.22 7.86
N ARG A 190 -2.35 -1.06 7.14
CA ARG A 190 -3.14 0.18 7.19
C ARG A 190 -3.88 0.32 8.52
N PHE A 191 -4.33 -0.80 9.12
CA PHE A 191 -4.89 -0.80 10.47
C PHE A 191 -3.85 -0.37 11.51
N LEU A 192 -2.62 -0.87 11.37
CA LEU A 192 -1.50 -0.50 12.23
C LEU A 192 -1.19 1.00 12.09
N ARG A 193 -1.15 1.54 10.84
CA ARG A 193 -1.02 2.97 10.56
C ARG A 193 -2.13 3.78 11.22
N TRP A 194 -3.39 3.37 11.06
CA TRP A 194 -4.54 4.03 11.68
C TRP A 194 -4.41 4.09 13.22
N ARG A 195 -4.02 2.98 13.86
CA ARG A 195 -3.76 2.97 15.31
C ARG A 195 -2.69 3.96 15.73
N ALA A 196 -1.59 3.99 15.01
CA ALA A 196 -0.51 4.94 15.26
C ALA A 196 -0.96 6.39 15.03
N GLN A 197 -1.85 6.66 14.08
CA GLN A 197 -2.45 7.98 13.88
C GLN A 197 -3.33 8.42 15.06
N GLN A 198 -4.05 7.48 15.73
CA GLN A 198 -4.83 7.79 16.92
C GLN A 198 -3.95 8.10 18.14
N ASN A 199 -2.75 7.56 18.19
CA ASN A 199 -1.76 7.80 19.25
C ASN A 199 -0.34 7.83 18.68
N PRO A 200 0.07 8.94 18.03
CA PRO A 200 1.40 9.04 17.43
C PRO A 200 2.54 8.90 18.46
N GLY A 201 2.26 9.18 19.73
CA GLY A 201 3.23 9.06 20.83
C GLY A 201 3.80 7.64 20.99
N ILE A 202 3.12 6.59 20.55
CA ILE A 202 3.68 5.22 20.57
C ILE A 202 4.92 5.05 19.68
N LEU A 203 5.09 5.95 18.70
CA LEU A 203 6.26 6.05 17.83
C LEU A 203 7.17 7.22 18.18
N GLY A 204 6.95 7.91 19.32
CA GLY A 204 7.68 9.11 19.68
C GLY A 204 7.39 10.32 18.78
N LEU A 205 6.20 10.34 18.14
CA LEU A 205 5.80 11.40 17.22
C LEU A 205 4.71 12.27 17.83
N ALA A 206 4.68 13.54 17.44
CA ALA A 206 3.64 14.51 17.80
C ALA A 206 2.42 14.42 16.86
N SER A 207 2.65 14.07 15.60
CA SER A 207 1.59 13.88 14.60
C SER A 207 1.97 12.83 13.57
N LEU A 208 0.96 12.28 12.88
CA LEU A 208 1.15 11.27 11.84
C LEU A 208 0.03 11.39 10.80
N VAL A 209 0.38 11.57 9.54
CA VAL A 209 -0.57 11.68 8.43
C VAL A 209 -0.19 10.71 7.30
N PRO A 210 -1.16 10.07 6.62
CA PRO A 210 -0.89 9.22 5.47
C PRO A 210 -0.22 10.03 4.36
N VAL A 211 0.66 9.37 3.61
CA VAL A 211 1.26 9.92 2.40
C VAL A 211 1.27 8.85 1.30
N ASP A 212 1.43 9.28 0.07
CA ASP A 212 1.49 8.39 -1.08
C ASP A 212 2.64 7.39 -0.96
N PRO A 213 2.40 6.09 -1.16
CA PRO A 213 3.46 5.11 -1.29
C PRO A 213 4.21 5.29 -2.64
N PRO A 214 5.47 4.85 -2.76
CA PRO A 214 6.25 4.98 -3.98
C PRO A 214 5.66 4.23 -5.17
N VAL A 215 4.87 3.19 -4.90
CA VAL A 215 4.15 2.40 -5.91
C VAL A 215 2.67 2.28 -5.53
N PRO A 216 1.76 2.27 -6.52
CA PRO A 216 0.33 2.12 -6.26
C PRO A 216 0.03 0.73 -5.67
N ARG A 217 -0.90 0.67 -4.74
CA ARG A 217 -1.41 -0.60 -4.21
C ARG A 217 -2.30 -1.29 -5.26
N GLN A 218 -2.09 -2.58 -5.45
CA GLN A 218 -2.85 -3.35 -6.43
C GLN A 218 -4.17 -3.92 -5.89
N SER A 219 -4.21 -4.31 -4.61
CA SER A 219 -5.39 -4.94 -4.03
C SER A 219 -5.45 -4.76 -2.50
N VAL A 220 -6.67 -4.63 -1.96
CA VAL A 220 -6.91 -4.64 -0.50
C VAL A 220 -6.67 -6.02 0.13
N LYS A 221 -6.61 -7.08 -0.67
CA LYS A 221 -6.35 -8.46 -0.20
C LYS A 221 -4.87 -8.76 -0.02
N HIS A 222 -4.00 -8.04 -0.72
CA HIS A 222 -2.55 -8.22 -0.58
C HIS A 222 -2.04 -7.37 0.56
N VAL A 223 -1.20 -7.97 1.40
CA VAL A 223 -0.44 -7.24 2.42
C VAL A 223 0.67 -6.48 1.71
N GLU A 224 0.58 -5.16 1.72
CA GLU A 224 1.55 -4.27 1.08
C GLU A 224 1.87 -3.13 2.05
N PRO A 225 3.15 -2.78 2.25
CA PRO A 225 3.51 -1.71 3.16
C PRO A 225 2.81 -0.41 2.81
N CYS A 226 2.46 0.38 3.81
CA CYS A 226 1.89 1.72 3.63
C CYS A 226 2.73 2.76 4.35
N VAL A 227 2.63 4.01 3.91
CA VAL A 227 3.50 5.08 4.35
C VAL A 227 2.71 6.18 5.05
N ALA A 228 3.36 6.80 6.04
CA ALA A 228 2.88 8.02 6.66
C ALA A 228 4.06 8.97 6.90
N ARG A 229 3.77 10.27 6.99
CA ARG A 229 4.69 11.30 7.43
C ARG A 229 4.35 11.68 8.86
N GLY A 230 5.32 11.54 9.75
CA GLY A 230 5.25 11.99 11.12
C GLY A 230 6.03 13.28 11.34
N VAL A 231 5.74 13.93 12.47
CA VAL A 231 6.55 15.02 13.04
C VAL A 231 6.93 14.60 14.44
N ASP A 232 8.21 14.64 14.78
CA ASP A 232 8.68 14.32 16.12
C ASP A 232 8.57 15.54 17.08
N ALA A 233 9.02 15.38 18.33
CA ALA A 233 8.93 16.42 19.34
C ALA A 233 9.79 17.67 19.02
N ASP A 234 10.82 17.50 18.19
CA ASP A 234 11.72 18.57 17.75
C ASP A 234 11.23 19.23 16.44
N GLY A 235 10.06 18.83 15.94
CA GLY A 235 9.48 19.36 14.70
C GLY A 235 10.11 18.77 13.43
N GLN A 236 10.91 17.70 13.53
CA GLN A 236 11.55 17.07 12.38
C GLN A 236 10.59 16.09 11.68
N PHE A 237 10.65 16.06 10.35
CA PHE A 237 9.86 15.12 9.58
C PHE A 237 10.47 13.70 9.61
N VAL A 238 9.60 12.73 9.86
CA VAL A 238 9.92 11.30 9.90
C VAL A 238 9.01 10.58 8.91
N ALA A 239 9.58 9.80 8.01
CA ALA A 239 8.80 8.85 7.20
C ALA A 239 8.60 7.57 7.99
N VAL A 240 7.37 7.10 8.07
CA VAL A 240 7.03 5.85 8.75
C VAL A 240 6.46 4.86 7.74
N VAL A 241 7.10 3.72 7.62
CA VAL A 241 6.66 2.60 6.77
C VAL A 241 6.03 1.54 7.67
N PHE A 242 4.74 1.29 7.48
CA PHE A 242 4.01 0.27 8.22
C PHE A 242 3.95 -1.03 7.44
N SER A 243 4.26 -2.14 8.11
CA SER A 243 4.19 -3.48 7.55
C SER A 243 3.64 -4.47 8.56
N CYS A 244 3.07 -5.57 8.08
CA CYS A 244 2.64 -6.70 8.90
C CYS A 244 3.08 -8.00 8.23
N GLY A 245 3.52 -8.96 9.05
CA GLY A 245 4.14 -10.19 8.57
C GLY A 245 5.62 -10.02 8.23
N VAL A 246 6.30 -11.14 8.08
CA VAL A 246 7.71 -11.16 7.69
C VAL A 246 7.81 -11.06 6.17
N ASP A 247 8.19 -9.90 5.67
CA ASP A 247 8.39 -9.63 4.24
C ASP A 247 9.84 -9.15 4.01
N LEU A 248 10.63 -9.92 3.28
CA LEU A 248 12.01 -9.55 2.96
C LEU A 248 12.08 -8.37 1.99
N ASP A 249 11.04 -8.15 1.19
CA ASP A 249 10.97 -7.01 0.27
C ASP A 249 10.47 -5.72 0.94
N LEU A 250 10.19 -5.74 2.23
CA LEU A 250 9.98 -4.53 3.04
C LEU A 250 11.18 -3.57 2.93
N THR A 251 12.40 -4.07 3.06
CA THR A 251 13.60 -3.21 2.98
C THR A 251 13.81 -2.61 1.59
N PRO A 252 13.70 -3.36 0.47
CA PRO A 252 13.62 -2.78 -0.88
C PRO A 252 12.49 -1.76 -1.08
N PHE A 253 11.34 -1.95 -0.44
CA PHE A 253 10.27 -0.95 -0.45
C PHE A 253 10.67 0.31 0.32
N VAL A 254 11.32 0.17 1.47
CA VAL A 254 11.85 1.30 2.27
C VAL A 254 12.91 2.07 1.47
N ALA A 255 13.75 1.40 0.69
CA ALA A 255 14.68 2.05 -0.24
C ALA A 255 13.92 2.94 -1.24
N ASP A 256 12.86 2.42 -1.86
CA ASP A 256 11.99 3.20 -2.76
C ASP A 256 11.38 4.42 -2.05
N VAL A 257 10.88 4.24 -0.82
CA VAL A 257 10.36 5.34 0.00
C VAL A 257 11.45 6.38 0.23
N ALA A 258 12.63 5.97 0.68
CA ALA A 258 13.74 6.86 0.98
C ALA A 258 14.20 7.69 -0.24
N LEU A 259 14.18 7.08 -1.44
CA LEU A 259 14.50 7.76 -2.70
C LEU A 259 13.43 8.76 -3.14
N SER A 260 12.17 8.53 -2.77
CA SER A 260 11.03 9.40 -3.13
C SER A 260 10.76 10.54 -2.13
N LEU A 261 11.46 10.55 -0.99
CA LEU A 261 11.23 11.53 0.08
C LEU A 261 11.80 12.91 -0.26
N PRO A 262 11.10 13.99 0.13
CA PRO A 262 11.68 15.32 0.16
C PRO A 262 12.94 15.37 1.04
N ASN A 263 13.88 16.26 0.71
CA ASN A 263 15.14 16.43 1.45
C ASN A 263 14.95 16.81 2.93
N GLU A 264 13.78 17.30 3.31
CA GLU A 264 13.40 17.66 4.67
C GLU A 264 13.21 16.46 5.58
N VAL A 265 12.88 15.29 5.03
CA VAL A 265 12.70 14.05 5.78
C VAL A 265 14.08 13.42 6.04
N LYS A 266 14.52 13.46 7.28
CA LYS A 266 15.84 12.97 7.69
C LYS A 266 15.85 11.56 8.25
N ARG A 267 14.71 11.11 8.79
CA ARG A 267 14.59 9.83 9.46
C ARG A 267 13.57 8.96 8.75
N VAL A 268 13.86 7.68 8.68
CA VAL A 268 12.93 6.65 8.20
C VAL A 268 12.74 5.63 9.32
N LEU A 269 11.48 5.32 9.63
CA LEU A 269 11.09 4.37 10.67
C LEU A 269 10.27 3.25 10.05
N ILE A 270 10.64 2.00 10.30
CA ILE A 270 9.80 0.83 10.04
C ILE A 270 8.98 0.55 11.29
N ALA A 271 7.68 0.54 11.17
CA ALA A 271 6.74 0.21 12.24
C ALA A 271 6.02 -1.10 11.88
N ALA A 272 6.19 -2.13 12.71
CA ALA A 272 5.59 -3.44 12.50
C ALA A 272 5.28 -4.10 13.85
N PRO A 273 4.43 -5.14 13.90
CA PRO A 273 4.33 -5.97 15.10
C PRO A 273 5.71 -6.48 15.52
N GLU A 274 6.02 -6.42 16.81
CA GLU A 274 7.35 -6.78 17.32
C GLU A 274 7.83 -8.17 16.85
N ARG A 275 6.90 -9.13 16.80
CA ARG A 275 7.16 -10.51 16.31
C ARG A 275 7.56 -10.57 14.83
N ASP A 276 7.29 -9.56 14.04
CA ASP A 276 7.56 -9.51 12.60
C ASP A 276 8.91 -8.82 12.28
N LEU A 277 9.51 -8.14 13.28
CA LEU A 277 10.83 -7.52 13.19
C LEU A 277 11.95 -8.55 13.45
N VAL A 278 12.08 -9.49 12.52
CA VAL A 278 13.07 -10.57 12.62
C VAL A 278 14.48 -10.10 12.27
N ALA A 279 15.50 -10.85 12.71
CA ALA A 279 16.92 -10.55 12.45
C ALA A 279 17.22 -10.32 10.96
N ALA A 280 16.61 -11.10 10.07
CA ALA A 280 16.80 -10.92 8.62
C ALA A 280 16.32 -9.54 8.10
N THR A 281 15.23 -9.00 8.67
CA THR A 281 14.76 -7.64 8.34
C THR A 281 15.74 -6.58 8.86
N GLN A 282 16.29 -6.79 10.06
CA GLN A 282 17.29 -5.90 10.66
C GLN A 282 18.61 -5.91 9.86
N ASP A 283 19.08 -7.10 9.49
CA ASP A 283 20.29 -7.27 8.67
C ASP A 283 20.15 -6.56 7.30
N LEU A 284 18.97 -6.69 6.67
CA LEU A 284 18.68 -6.02 5.40
C LEU A 284 18.61 -4.50 5.55
N ALA A 285 17.98 -4.00 6.61
CA ALA A 285 17.87 -2.56 6.85
C ALA A 285 19.25 -1.93 7.10
N GLY A 286 20.19 -2.67 7.69
CA GLY A 286 21.58 -2.25 7.85
C GLY A 286 22.38 -2.12 6.56
N LEU A 287 21.84 -2.57 5.41
CA LEU A 287 22.48 -2.40 4.09
C LEU A 287 22.00 -1.14 3.34
N LEU A 288 20.99 -0.44 3.85
CA LEU A 288 20.48 0.78 3.22
C LEU A 288 21.51 1.91 3.35
N ASP A 289 21.58 2.76 2.35
CA ASP A 289 22.42 3.98 2.33
C ASP A 289 21.94 5.03 3.34
N ARG A 290 20.67 4.97 3.72
CA ARG A 290 20.05 5.83 4.73
C ARG A 290 19.73 5.01 5.99
N PRO A 291 20.14 5.49 7.19
CA PRO A 291 19.81 4.83 8.43
C PRO A 291 18.29 4.69 8.61
N VAL A 292 17.86 3.49 8.99
CA VAL A 292 16.47 3.15 9.23
C VAL A 292 16.31 2.64 10.66
N GLU A 293 15.40 3.24 11.38
CA GLU A 293 15.00 2.81 12.73
C GLU A 293 13.86 1.80 12.65
N MET A 294 13.68 0.99 13.71
CA MET A 294 12.58 0.03 13.80
C MET A 294 11.82 0.21 15.10
N ALA A 295 10.50 0.17 15.03
CA ALA A 295 9.59 0.20 16.16
C ALA A 295 8.65 -1.00 16.15
N GLY A 296 8.65 -1.78 17.23
CA GLY A 296 7.66 -2.81 17.53
C GLY A 296 6.36 -2.17 18.05
N LEU A 297 5.21 -2.60 17.51
CA LEU A 297 3.87 -2.11 17.89
C LEU A 297 2.96 -3.25 18.34
#